data_b02ef026afa7c96e96bbd4dd8cdab3d7
#
_entry.id   b02ef026afa7c96e96bbd4dd8cdab3d7
#
_cell.length_a   1.000
_cell.length_b   1.000
_cell.length_c   1.000
_cell.angle_alpha   90.00
_cell.angle_beta   90.00
_cell.angle_gamma   90.00
#
_symmetry.space_group_name_H-M   'P 1'
#
loop_
_entity.id
_entity.type
_entity.pdbx_description
1 polymer ?
#
loop_
_entity_poly.entity_id
_entity_poly.type
_entity_poly.pdbx_seq_one_letter_code
_entity_poly.pdbx_strand_id
1 'polypeptide(L)'
;YTNNTETTFNNNLDDFIVTTEDRIQKLVSLPFFRKNVSGSLTNGNEYLSCPTDFLAAHSLSVNNSGYEYLLYKDVAFIREAYPNSTSTGIPKYYARFDEDSFIVAPTPNSNLTVELHYEYAPTSITTSADGTSWLGTNASDCLLYGSLVEAYTFMKGEPDVLTNYQNRFNEAISRLKNLGEGKNTKDNYRSGPVRQQVS
;
A
#
# COMPACT_ATOMS: atom_id res chain seq x y z
N TYR A 1 14.01 20.26 20.06
CA TYR A 1 12.88 20.82 19.31
C TYR A 1 13.25 22.20 18.80
N THR A 2 12.64 22.59 17.68
CA THR A 2 12.84 23.93 17.13
C THR A 2 11.94 24.93 17.88
N ASN A 3 12.49 26.06 18.30
CA ASN A 3 11.72 27.16 18.87
C ASN A 3 11.59 28.27 17.80
N ASN A 4 11.26 27.86 16.57
CA ASN A 4 11.13 28.77 15.45
C ASN A 4 9.67 29.24 15.32
N THR A 5 9.47 30.55 15.34
CA THR A 5 8.15 31.21 15.22
C THR A 5 7.97 31.88 13.85
N GLU A 6 8.92 31.69 12.94
CA GLU A 6 8.85 32.25 11.60
C GLU A 6 7.65 31.67 10.83
N THR A 7 6.86 32.54 10.20
CA THR A 7 5.64 32.17 9.48
C THR A 7 5.94 31.18 8.35
N THR A 8 7.03 31.38 7.63
CA THR A 8 7.45 30.48 6.53
C THR A 8 7.73 29.07 7.04
N PHE A 9 8.42 28.94 8.18
CA PHE A 9 8.68 27.66 8.80
C PHE A 9 7.39 26.95 9.24
N ASN A 10 6.50 27.70 9.92
CA ASN A 10 5.24 27.15 10.42
C ASN A 10 4.31 26.69 9.29
N ASN A 11 4.30 27.38 8.16
CA ASN A 11 3.49 27.01 7.00
C ASN A 11 3.99 25.72 6.31
N ASN A 12 5.23 25.32 6.51
CA ASN A 12 5.81 24.09 5.93
C ASN A 12 5.86 22.90 6.92
N LEU A 13 5.30 23.04 8.14
CA LEU A 13 5.35 21.95 9.12
C LEU A 13 4.65 20.69 8.63
N ASP A 14 3.49 20.84 7.99
CA ASP A 14 2.73 19.74 7.45
C ASP A 14 3.50 19.04 6.31
N ASP A 15 4.21 19.80 5.48
CA ASP A 15 5.03 19.25 4.39
C ASP A 15 6.20 18.41 4.94
N PHE A 16 6.83 18.84 6.04
CA PHE A 16 7.89 18.05 6.68
C PHE A 16 7.37 16.72 7.21
N ILE A 17 6.16 16.72 7.78
CA ILE A 17 5.52 15.53 8.31
C ILE A 17 5.15 14.59 7.16
N VAL A 18 4.47 15.08 6.13
CA VAL A 18 4.06 14.30 4.95
C VAL A 18 5.27 13.67 4.25
N THR A 19 6.33 14.46 4.04
CA THR A 19 7.59 13.98 3.43
C THR A 19 8.20 12.85 4.27
N THR A 20 8.13 12.97 5.59
CA THR A 20 8.64 11.95 6.51
C THR A 20 7.77 10.68 6.46
N GLU A 21 6.46 10.80 6.46
CA GLU A 21 5.54 9.66 6.34
C GLU A 21 5.79 8.89 5.05
N ASP A 22 5.89 9.59 3.92
CA ASP A 22 6.24 9.00 2.62
C ASP A 22 7.58 8.28 2.63
N ARG A 23 8.58 8.88 3.27
CA ARG A 23 9.91 8.28 3.42
C ARG A 23 9.87 7.01 4.25
N ILE A 24 9.12 6.99 5.36
CA ILE A 24 8.94 5.81 6.21
C ILE A 24 8.25 4.70 5.42
N GLN A 25 7.17 5.00 4.70
CA GLN A 25 6.42 4.03 3.90
C GLN A 25 7.29 3.38 2.80
N LYS A 26 8.18 4.14 2.18
CA LYS A 26 9.11 3.61 1.16
C LYS A 26 10.23 2.77 1.78
N LEU A 27 10.59 3.02 3.04
CA LEU A 27 11.68 2.31 3.73
C LEU A 27 11.23 1.04 4.44
N VAL A 28 9.95 0.94 4.83
CA VAL A 28 9.43 -0.13 5.68
C VAL A 28 8.14 -0.68 5.11
N SER A 29 8.13 -1.98 4.77
CA SER A 29 6.91 -2.70 4.44
C SER A 29 6.28 -3.24 5.73
N LEU A 30 5.09 -2.79 6.05
CA LEU A 30 4.37 -3.19 7.26
C LEU A 30 3.11 -3.98 6.89
N PRO A 31 2.91 -5.19 7.44
CA PRO A 31 1.73 -6.00 7.15
C PRO A 31 0.41 -5.36 7.64
N PHE A 32 0.49 -4.29 8.42
CA PHE A 32 -0.66 -3.55 8.93
C PHE A 32 -1.31 -2.64 7.87
N PHE A 33 -0.58 -2.29 6.80
CA PHE A 33 -1.10 -1.45 5.73
C PHE A 33 -1.75 -2.28 4.63
N ARG A 34 -2.51 -3.31 5.03
CA ARG A 34 -3.28 -4.15 4.13
C ARG A 34 -4.76 -4.00 4.40
N LYS A 35 -5.52 -3.88 3.33
CA LYS A 35 -6.98 -3.81 3.35
C LYS A 35 -7.57 -4.88 2.45
N ASN A 36 -8.82 -5.21 2.74
CA ASN A 36 -9.64 -6.03 1.89
C ASN A 36 -10.85 -5.20 1.46
N VAL A 37 -11.12 -5.13 0.17
CA VAL A 37 -12.26 -4.37 -0.37
C VAL A 37 -13.00 -5.19 -1.41
N SER A 38 -14.32 -5.10 -1.36
CA SER A 38 -15.19 -5.71 -2.37
C SER A 38 -15.53 -4.68 -3.44
N GLY A 39 -15.53 -5.14 -4.68
CA GLY A 39 -15.92 -4.37 -5.85
C GLY A 39 -16.76 -5.22 -6.79
N SER A 40 -17.00 -4.74 -7.99
CA SER A 40 -17.73 -5.50 -9.01
C SER A 40 -17.09 -5.37 -10.39
N LEU A 41 -17.00 -6.48 -11.10
CA LEU A 41 -16.76 -6.51 -12.53
C LEU A 41 -18.08 -6.41 -13.26
N THR A 42 -18.12 -5.57 -14.29
CA THR A 42 -19.31 -5.41 -15.15
C THR A 42 -19.21 -6.34 -16.35
N ASN A 43 -20.33 -6.95 -16.72
CA ASN A 43 -20.43 -7.77 -17.91
C ASN A 43 -19.90 -7.02 -19.16
N GLY A 44 -19.02 -7.65 -19.91
CA GLY A 44 -18.43 -7.10 -21.13
C GLY A 44 -17.33 -6.04 -20.90
N ASN A 45 -16.99 -5.73 -19.65
CA ASN A 45 -15.89 -4.79 -19.34
C ASN A 45 -14.69 -5.55 -18.76
N GLU A 46 -13.56 -5.47 -19.44
CA GLU A 46 -12.31 -6.11 -19.03
C GLU A 46 -11.51 -5.29 -17.99
N TYR A 47 -11.96 -4.08 -17.65
CA TYR A 47 -11.26 -3.18 -16.73
C TYR A 47 -11.93 -3.12 -15.36
N LEU A 48 -11.11 -3.11 -14.32
CA LEU A 48 -11.51 -2.96 -12.92
C LEU A 48 -10.74 -1.78 -12.31
N SER A 49 -11.46 -0.78 -11.82
CA SER A 49 -10.83 0.38 -11.16
C SER A 49 -10.17 0.00 -9.83
N CYS A 50 -9.02 0.59 -9.56
CA CYS A 50 -8.33 0.49 -8.28
C CYS A 50 -8.96 1.43 -7.24
N PRO A 51 -8.88 1.11 -5.94
CA PRO A 51 -9.12 2.07 -4.88
C PRO A 51 -8.17 3.27 -4.96
N THR A 52 -8.59 4.44 -4.52
CA THR A 52 -7.80 5.68 -4.57
C THR A 52 -6.55 5.64 -3.68
N ASP A 53 -6.55 4.77 -2.66
CA ASP A 53 -5.42 4.56 -1.74
C ASP A 53 -4.58 3.32 -2.08
N PHE A 54 -4.73 2.79 -3.31
CA PHE A 54 -4.06 1.57 -3.75
C PHE A 54 -2.56 1.76 -3.98
N LEU A 55 -1.74 0.88 -3.39
CA LEU A 55 -0.30 0.79 -3.66
C LEU A 55 0.09 -0.49 -4.40
N ALA A 56 -0.28 -1.65 -3.84
CA ALA A 56 0.09 -2.94 -4.41
C ALA A 56 -0.97 -4.01 -4.13
N ALA A 57 -1.27 -4.86 -5.13
CA ALA A 57 -2.17 -5.98 -4.97
C ALA A 57 -1.45 -7.19 -4.35
N HIS A 58 -2.07 -7.80 -3.35
CA HIS A 58 -1.67 -9.10 -2.83
C HIS A 58 -2.44 -10.24 -3.48
N SER A 59 -3.74 -10.07 -3.61
CA SER A 59 -4.59 -11.03 -4.32
C SER A 59 -5.87 -10.37 -4.82
N LEU A 60 -6.37 -10.87 -5.92
CA LEU A 60 -7.67 -10.53 -6.48
C LEU A 60 -8.47 -11.82 -6.67
N SER A 61 -9.68 -11.87 -6.18
CA SER A 61 -10.58 -13.01 -6.36
C SER A 61 -11.92 -12.57 -6.94
N VAL A 62 -12.54 -13.48 -7.66
CA VAL A 62 -13.90 -13.36 -8.18
C VAL A 62 -14.80 -14.28 -7.38
N ASN A 63 -15.96 -13.81 -6.97
CA ASN A 63 -16.97 -14.65 -6.33
C ASN A 63 -17.99 -15.12 -7.38
N ASN A 64 -17.87 -16.41 -7.74
CA ASN A 64 -18.79 -17.10 -8.62
C ASN A 64 -19.20 -18.42 -7.95
N SER A 65 -20.17 -18.39 -7.04
CA SER A 65 -20.54 -19.51 -6.16
C SER A 65 -19.40 -19.97 -5.21
N GLY A 66 -18.36 -19.18 -5.08
CA GLY A 66 -17.15 -19.40 -4.29
C GLY A 66 -16.06 -18.45 -4.72
N TYR A 67 -15.01 -18.34 -3.91
CA TYR A 67 -13.88 -17.47 -4.23
C TYR A 67 -12.91 -18.18 -5.19
N GLU A 68 -12.77 -17.64 -6.42
CA GLU A 68 -11.78 -18.04 -7.40
C GLU A 68 -10.68 -16.96 -7.47
N TYR A 69 -9.45 -17.31 -7.06
CA TYR A 69 -8.32 -16.39 -7.08
C TYR A 69 -7.74 -16.28 -8.49
N LEU A 70 -7.60 -15.04 -8.97
CA LEU A 70 -7.00 -14.72 -10.25
C LEU A 70 -5.48 -14.79 -10.17
N LEU A 71 -4.83 -15.23 -11.23
CA LEU A 71 -3.38 -15.23 -11.33
C LEU A 71 -2.89 -13.89 -11.89
N TYR A 72 -1.93 -13.27 -11.20
CA TYR A 72 -1.28 -12.07 -11.68
C TYR A 72 -0.38 -12.40 -12.89
N LYS A 73 -0.53 -11.62 -13.96
CA LYS A 73 0.25 -11.74 -15.20
C LYS A 73 0.60 -10.35 -15.73
N ASP A 74 1.48 -10.29 -16.74
CA ASP A 74 1.74 -9.06 -17.47
C ASP A 74 0.63 -8.74 -18.46
N VAL A 75 0.44 -7.47 -18.77
CA VAL A 75 -0.53 -7.00 -19.78
C VAL A 75 -0.26 -7.64 -21.13
N ALA A 76 1.02 -7.80 -21.51
CA ALA A 76 1.40 -8.46 -22.77
C ALA A 76 0.89 -9.91 -22.83
N PHE A 77 1.04 -10.68 -21.74
CA PHE A 77 0.49 -12.04 -21.66
C PHE A 77 -1.02 -12.05 -21.85
N ILE A 78 -1.75 -11.14 -21.20
CA ILE A 78 -3.22 -11.06 -21.32
C ILE A 78 -3.61 -10.76 -22.76
N ARG A 79 -2.97 -9.80 -23.40
CA ARG A 79 -3.25 -9.39 -24.78
C ARG A 79 -2.88 -10.47 -25.81
N GLU A 80 -1.86 -11.29 -25.54
CA GLU A 80 -1.48 -12.41 -26.37
C GLU A 80 -2.47 -13.59 -26.21
N ALA A 81 -2.82 -13.92 -24.97
CA ALA A 81 -3.72 -15.04 -24.70
C ALA A 81 -5.20 -14.73 -25.05
N TYR A 82 -5.61 -13.47 -24.92
CA TYR A 82 -6.97 -12.98 -25.18
C TYR A 82 -6.94 -11.72 -26.06
N PRO A 83 -6.58 -11.86 -27.36
CA PRO A 83 -6.42 -10.72 -28.26
C PRO A 83 -7.73 -9.99 -28.57
N ASN A 84 -8.86 -10.66 -28.37
CA ASN A 84 -10.18 -10.11 -28.60
C ASN A 84 -10.97 -9.98 -27.27
N SER A 85 -11.43 -8.78 -26.96
CA SER A 85 -12.31 -8.52 -25.79
C SER A 85 -13.67 -9.25 -25.87
N THR A 86 -14.01 -9.78 -27.06
CA THR A 86 -15.20 -10.62 -27.26
C THR A 86 -15.04 -12.03 -26.71
N SER A 87 -13.84 -12.46 -26.34
CA SER A 87 -13.61 -13.71 -25.61
C SER A 87 -14.06 -13.55 -24.16
N THR A 88 -15.33 -13.90 -23.90
CA THR A 88 -15.94 -13.71 -22.59
C THR A 88 -15.96 -14.98 -21.76
N GLY A 89 -15.92 -14.81 -20.44
CA GLY A 89 -15.95 -15.93 -19.48
C GLY A 89 -15.77 -15.44 -18.05
N ILE A 90 -15.55 -16.37 -17.12
CA ILE A 90 -15.13 -16.03 -15.76
C ILE A 90 -13.64 -15.68 -15.80
N PRO A 91 -13.24 -14.50 -15.32
CA PRO A 91 -11.84 -14.10 -15.30
C PRO A 91 -10.95 -15.08 -14.52
N LYS A 92 -9.75 -15.35 -15.04
CA LYS A 92 -8.73 -16.21 -14.44
C LYS A 92 -7.40 -15.51 -14.22
N TYR A 93 -7.19 -14.43 -14.95
CA TYR A 93 -5.95 -13.65 -14.93
C TYR A 93 -6.24 -12.19 -14.71
N TYR A 94 -5.29 -11.47 -14.11
CA TYR A 94 -5.33 -10.02 -14.01
C TYR A 94 -3.92 -9.44 -14.15
N ALA A 95 -3.85 -8.20 -14.60
CA ALA A 95 -2.63 -7.41 -14.67
C ALA A 95 -2.90 -5.97 -14.26
N ARG A 96 -1.86 -5.28 -13.80
CA ARG A 96 -1.90 -3.82 -13.65
C ARG A 96 -1.88 -3.21 -15.04
N PHE A 97 -2.94 -2.49 -15.43
CA PHE A 97 -3.05 -1.90 -16.76
C PHE A 97 -2.49 -0.48 -16.78
N ASP A 98 -2.88 0.32 -15.83
CA ASP A 98 -2.40 1.68 -15.59
C ASP A 98 -2.40 2.00 -14.08
N GLU A 99 -2.23 3.29 -13.72
CA GLU A 99 -2.19 3.74 -12.33
C GLU A 99 -3.49 3.45 -11.57
N ASP A 100 -4.64 3.53 -12.26
CA ASP A 100 -5.96 3.49 -11.65
C ASP A 100 -6.75 2.22 -11.99
N SER A 101 -6.20 1.29 -12.79
CA SER A 101 -6.96 0.14 -13.25
C SER A 101 -6.16 -1.15 -13.39
N PHE A 102 -6.90 -2.25 -13.21
CA PHE A 102 -6.49 -3.59 -13.63
C PHE A 102 -7.20 -3.97 -14.92
N ILE A 103 -6.55 -4.81 -15.72
CA ILE A 103 -7.18 -5.58 -16.79
C ILE A 103 -7.37 -7.01 -16.32
N VAL A 104 -8.54 -7.60 -16.60
CA VAL A 104 -8.85 -8.99 -16.29
C VAL A 104 -9.13 -9.79 -17.55
N ALA A 105 -8.83 -11.06 -17.55
CA ALA A 105 -9.07 -11.94 -18.69
C ALA A 105 -9.46 -13.38 -18.28
N PRO A 106 -10.33 -14.02 -19.07
CA PRO A 106 -11.17 -13.47 -20.16
C PRO A 106 -12.10 -12.33 -19.70
N THR A 107 -12.64 -11.57 -20.64
CA THR A 107 -13.62 -10.51 -20.34
C THR A 107 -14.83 -11.09 -19.60
N PRO A 108 -15.31 -10.48 -18.51
CA PRO A 108 -16.45 -10.99 -17.75
C PRO A 108 -17.69 -11.21 -18.60
N ASN A 109 -18.32 -12.37 -18.49
CA ASN A 109 -19.57 -12.71 -19.17
C ASN A 109 -20.83 -12.42 -18.34
N SER A 110 -20.64 -11.91 -17.13
CA SER A 110 -21.71 -11.52 -16.20
C SER A 110 -21.17 -10.48 -15.22
N ASN A 111 -22.06 -9.84 -14.46
CA ASN A 111 -21.64 -9.02 -13.33
C ASN A 111 -21.18 -9.95 -12.21
N LEU A 112 -19.92 -9.75 -11.77
CA LEU A 112 -19.27 -10.59 -10.75
C LEU A 112 -18.77 -9.72 -9.61
N THR A 113 -18.99 -10.16 -8.38
CA THR A 113 -18.35 -9.53 -7.21
C THR A 113 -16.89 -9.94 -7.17
N VAL A 114 -16.02 -8.98 -6.90
CA VAL A 114 -14.58 -9.21 -6.70
C VAL A 114 -14.19 -8.80 -5.30
N GLU A 115 -13.12 -9.42 -4.82
CA GLU A 115 -12.47 -9.06 -3.55
C GLU A 115 -10.98 -8.83 -3.82
N LEU A 116 -10.53 -7.60 -3.52
CA LEU A 116 -9.16 -7.18 -3.65
C LEU A 116 -8.51 -7.08 -2.26
N HIS A 117 -7.48 -7.87 -2.02
CA HIS A 117 -6.58 -7.73 -0.89
C HIS A 117 -5.34 -6.96 -1.34
N TYR A 118 -5.08 -5.81 -0.75
CA TYR A 118 -4.07 -4.88 -1.24
C TYR A 118 -3.38 -4.10 -0.13
N GLU A 119 -2.21 -3.60 -0.43
CA GLU A 119 -1.50 -2.62 0.38
C GLU A 119 -1.99 -1.23 0.04
N TYR A 120 -2.35 -0.44 1.06
CA TYR A 120 -2.90 0.90 0.90
C TYR A 120 -1.96 1.96 1.46
N ALA A 121 -2.02 3.17 0.89
CA ALA A 121 -1.38 4.36 1.41
C ALA A 121 -2.15 4.85 2.65
N PRO A 122 -1.58 4.80 3.86
CA PRO A 122 -2.25 5.30 5.05
C PRO A 122 -2.41 6.82 4.97
N THR A 123 -3.52 7.31 5.52
CA THR A 123 -3.80 8.75 5.60
C THR A 123 -2.75 9.43 6.48
N SER A 124 -2.22 10.56 6.02
CA SER A 124 -1.29 11.38 6.81
C SER A 124 -1.94 11.90 8.08
N ILE A 125 -1.14 12.07 9.14
CA ILE A 125 -1.60 12.67 10.40
C ILE A 125 -2.08 14.13 10.18
N THR A 126 -1.53 14.82 9.17
CA THR A 126 -1.87 16.22 8.86
C THR A 126 -3.25 16.36 8.20
N THR A 127 -3.73 15.31 7.51
CA THR A 127 -5.02 15.31 6.79
C THR A 127 -6.07 14.40 7.43
N SER A 128 -5.68 13.65 8.45
CA SER A 128 -6.59 12.76 9.18
C SER A 128 -7.65 13.57 9.94
N ALA A 129 -8.92 13.18 9.82
CA ALA A 129 -10.03 13.83 10.51
C ALA A 129 -9.88 13.81 12.03
N ASP A 130 -9.24 12.78 12.58
CA ASP A 130 -9.00 12.60 14.02
C ASP A 130 -7.65 13.17 14.49
N GLY A 131 -6.86 13.77 13.57
CA GLY A 131 -5.52 14.25 13.87
C GLY A 131 -4.55 13.15 14.30
N THR A 132 -4.82 11.89 13.92
CA THR A 132 -4.01 10.74 14.27
C THR A 132 -3.64 9.92 13.04
N SER A 133 -2.51 9.22 13.09
CA SER A 133 -2.13 8.21 12.09
C SER A 133 -1.58 6.98 12.80
N TRP A 134 -1.51 5.87 12.07
CA TRP A 134 -0.89 4.66 12.62
C TRP A 134 0.57 4.90 13.04
N LEU A 135 1.32 5.65 12.23
CA LEU A 135 2.70 6.03 12.53
C LEU A 135 2.76 6.93 13.77
N GLY A 136 1.89 7.92 13.88
CA GLY A 136 1.83 8.79 15.03
C GLY A 136 1.55 8.06 16.35
N THR A 137 0.76 6.99 16.28
CA THR A 137 0.39 6.19 17.47
C THR A 137 1.43 5.12 17.80
N ASN A 138 1.96 4.41 16.79
CA ASN A 138 2.77 3.19 17.00
C ASN A 138 4.27 3.38 16.74
N ALA A 139 4.65 4.44 16.05
CA ALA A 139 6.03 4.75 15.66
C ALA A 139 6.30 6.26 15.72
N SER A 140 5.83 6.92 16.79
CA SER A 140 5.93 8.37 16.97
C SER A 140 7.35 8.89 16.97
N ASP A 141 8.32 8.09 17.41
CA ASP A 141 9.74 8.42 17.36
C ASP A 141 10.28 8.47 15.93
N CYS A 142 9.85 7.57 15.05
CA CYS A 142 10.18 7.62 13.63
C CYS A 142 9.66 8.92 13.00
N LEU A 143 8.39 9.22 13.25
CA LEU A 143 7.75 10.41 12.69
C LEU A 143 8.40 11.68 13.22
N LEU A 144 8.64 11.77 14.53
CA LEU A 144 9.26 12.91 15.18
C LEU A 144 10.68 13.18 14.64
N TYR A 145 11.56 12.18 14.70
CA TYR A 145 12.95 12.40 14.28
C TYR A 145 13.09 12.60 12.77
N GLY A 146 12.26 11.94 11.97
CA GLY A 146 12.20 12.19 10.53
C GLY A 146 11.77 13.63 10.22
N SER A 147 10.69 14.13 10.84
CA SER A 147 10.23 15.51 10.65
C SER A 147 11.25 16.54 11.17
N LEU A 148 11.99 16.22 12.24
CA LEU A 148 13.08 17.08 12.71
C LEU A 148 14.24 17.13 11.71
N VAL A 149 14.57 16.03 11.02
CA VAL A 149 15.60 16.02 9.96
C VAL A 149 15.20 16.96 8.83
N GLU A 150 13.94 16.87 8.34
CA GLU A 150 13.44 17.75 7.29
C GLU A 150 13.40 19.21 7.73
N ALA A 151 12.90 19.48 8.94
CA ALA A 151 12.84 20.83 9.51
C ALA A 151 14.23 21.47 9.66
N TYR A 152 15.21 20.71 10.18
CA TYR A 152 16.58 21.21 10.34
C TYR A 152 17.31 21.40 9.01
N THR A 153 17.01 20.57 8.04
CA THR A 153 17.50 20.74 6.66
C THR A 153 16.95 22.03 6.05
N PHE A 154 15.65 22.29 6.22
CA PHE A 154 15.00 23.53 5.76
C PHE A 154 15.63 24.78 6.41
N MET A 155 15.85 24.75 7.70
CA MET A 155 16.45 25.85 8.45
C MET A 155 17.96 26.04 8.22
N LYS A 156 18.61 25.15 7.46
CA LYS A 156 20.08 25.09 7.35
C LYS A 156 20.75 25.03 8.74
N GLY A 157 20.18 24.17 9.60
CA GLY A 157 20.65 23.99 10.97
C GLY A 157 22.07 23.42 11.07
N GLU A 158 22.60 23.39 12.30
CA GLU A 158 23.95 22.91 12.57
C GLU A 158 24.12 21.43 12.18
N PRO A 159 25.20 21.06 11.45
CA PRO A 159 25.43 19.71 10.97
C PRO A 159 25.44 18.63 12.06
N ASP A 160 25.99 18.96 13.24
CA ASP A 160 26.10 18.02 14.37
C ASP A 160 24.71 17.63 14.91
N VAL A 161 23.80 18.59 15.00
CA VAL A 161 22.41 18.36 15.44
C VAL A 161 21.66 17.58 14.40
N LEU A 162 21.80 17.92 13.12
CA LEU A 162 21.21 17.18 12.00
C LEU A 162 21.67 15.72 12.00
N THR A 163 22.96 15.49 12.18
CA THR A 163 23.54 14.14 12.25
C THR A 163 22.93 13.34 13.42
N ASN A 164 22.75 13.96 14.58
CA ASN A 164 22.13 13.31 15.74
C ASN A 164 20.67 12.90 15.44
N TYR A 165 19.86 13.79 14.85
CA TYR A 165 18.49 13.46 14.46
C TYR A 165 18.44 12.36 13.40
N GLN A 166 19.32 12.38 12.41
CA GLN A 166 19.42 11.35 11.39
C GLN A 166 19.77 9.98 12.00
N ASN A 167 20.69 9.93 12.96
CA ASN A 167 21.05 8.70 13.67
C ASN A 167 19.85 8.14 14.46
N ARG A 168 19.13 9.00 15.19
CA ARG A 168 17.93 8.60 15.93
C ARG A 168 16.80 8.12 15.00
N PHE A 169 16.62 8.78 13.87
CA PHE A 169 15.69 8.34 12.84
C PHE A 169 16.05 6.95 12.31
N ASN A 170 17.32 6.72 11.96
CA ASN A 170 17.78 5.42 11.46
C ASN A 170 17.61 4.31 12.49
N GLU A 171 17.86 4.59 13.78
CA GLU A 171 17.61 3.65 14.87
C GLU A 171 16.12 3.32 15.02
N ALA A 172 15.26 4.34 14.97
CA ALA A 172 13.80 4.16 15.05
C ALA A 172 13.28 3.36 13.86
N ILE A 173 13.74 3.62 12.63
CA ILE A 173 13.42 2.84 11.42
C ILE A 173 13.86 1.38 11.57
N SER A 174 15.02 1.12 12.12
CA SER A 174 15.50 -0.24 12.34
C SER A 174 14.59 -1.01 13.30
N ARG A 175 14.14 -0.37 14.39
CA ARG A 175 13.16 -0.96 15.32
C ARG A 175 11.82 -1.23 14.63
N LEU A 176 11.36 -0.31 13.80
CA LEU A 176 10.10 -0.43 13.06
C LEU A 176 10.15 -1.58 12.03
N LYS A 177 11.27 -1.76 11.32
CA LYS A 177 11.50 -2.91 10.42
C LYS A 177 11.43 -4.24 11.17
N ASN A 178 12.12 -4.34 12.29
CA ASN A 178 12.09 -5.54 13.13
C ASN A 178 10.67 -5.86 13.63
N LEU A 179 9.89 -4.83 13.98
CA LEU A 179 8.49 -5.00 14.35
C LEU A 179 7.64 -5.55 13.18
N GLY A 180 7.86 -5.02 11.98
CA GLY A 180 7.16 -5.47 10.77
C GLY A 180 7.50 -6.92 10.42
N GLU A 181 8.78 -7.29 10.46
CA GLU A 181 9.24 -8.66 10.20
C GLU A 181 8.78 -9.65 11.27
N GLY A 182 8.85 -9.30 12.55
CA GLY A 182 8.46 -10.15 13.67
C GLY A 182 6.96 -10.47 13.70
N LYS A 183 6.12 -9.56 13.18
CA LYS A 183 4.67 -9.76 13.09
C LYS A 183 4.20 -10.33 11.74
N ASN A 184 5.10 -10.49 10.79
CA ASN A 184 4.80 -11.14 9.51
C ASN A 184 4.82 -12.65 9.72
N THR A 185 3.70 -13.22 10.17
CA THR A 185 3.54 -14.67 10.32
C THR A 185 3.65 -15.32 8.96
N LYS A 186 4.79 -15.98 8.71
CA LYS A 186 5.00 -16.77 7.49
C LYS A 186 4.42 -18.16 7.72
N ASP A 187 3.52 -18.58 6.84
CA ASP A 187 3.12 -19.96 6.75
C ASP A 187 4.30 -20.79 6.19
N ASN A 188 5.00 -21.50 7.07
CA ASN A 188 6.10 -22.37 6.68
C ASN A 188 5.64 -23.63 5.92
N TYR A 189 4.33 -23.88 5.82
CA TYR A 189 3.72 -25.04 5.16
C TYR A 189 3.08 -24.71 3.81
N ARG A 190 3.33 -23.52 3.25
CA ARG A 190 2.75 -23.07 1.97
C ARG A 190 3.09 -23.95 0.75
N SER A 191 4.03 -24.87 0.86
CA SER A 191 4.38 -25.81 -0.22
C SER A 191 3.58 -27.12 -0.19
N GLY A 192 2.66 -27.27 0.73
CA GLY A 192 1.77 -28.44 0.78
C GLY A 192 0.57 -28.29 -0.18
N PRO A 193 -0.03 -29.44 -0.60
CA PRO A 193 -1.28 -29.38 -1.38
C PRO A 193 -2.38 -28.69 -0.56
N VAL A 194 -3.20 -27.91 -1.27
CA VAL A 194 -4.39 -27.29 -0.69
C VAL A 194 -5.23 -28.42 -0.06
N ARG A 195 -5.52 -28.32 1.23
CA ARG A 195 -6.43 -29.27 1.88
C ARG A 195 -7.81 -29.12 1.24
N GLN A 196 -8.32 -30.20 0.66
CA GLN A 196 -9.67 -30.21 0.16
C GLN A 196 -10.63 -29.99 1.33
N GLN A 197 -11.63 -29.15 1.08
CA GLN A 197 -12.73 -28.98 2.03
C GLN A 197 -13.41 -30.32 2.21
N VAL A 198 -13.45 -30.84 3.43
CA VAL A 198 -14.21 -32.04 3.74
C VAL A 198 -15.68 -31.64 3.69
N SER A 199 -16.41 -32.23 2.74
CA SER A 199 -17.87 -32.06 2.58
C SER A 199 -18.61 -32.75 3.70
#